data_31068c0ff92e9083dad5da6193aa29fa
#
_entry.id   31068c0ff92e9083dad5da6193aa29fa
#
_cell.length_a   1.000
_cell.length_b   1.000
_cell.length_c   1.000
_cell.angle_alpha   90.00
_cell.angle_beta   90.00
_cell.angle_gamma   90.00
#
_symmetry.space_group_name_H-M   'P 1'
#
loop_
_entity.id
_entity.type
_entity.pdbx_description
1 polymer ?
#
loop_
_entity_poly.entity_id
_entity_poly.type
_entity_poly.pdbx_seq_one_letter_code
_entity_poly.pdbx_strand_id
1 'polypeptide(L)'
;MNKFIFDVDGTLTPSRGQIDLEFKMFFNTFCLTNDVYLVTGSDKPKTVEQISEATYNLAKRVYNCSGCDVYEAGTNVHRSDWTLPEDARDWLNIELDKSKFVLRTGNHIEERPGMVNFSIVGRNATLGERKLYVEWDTKENERIQIASAFNNKFPKLLALSLIHI
;
A
#
# COMPACT_ATOMS: atom_id res chain seq x y z
N MET A 1 -25.00 -10.74 -13.63
CA MET A 1 -24.44 -10.74 -12.28
C MET A 1 -23.89 -9.35 -12.01
N ASN A 2 -24.16 -8.77 -10.87
CA ASN A 2 -23.63 -7.44 -10.52
C ASN A 2 -22.14 -7.55 -10.18
N LYS A 3 -21.35 -6.54 -10.59
CA LYS A 3 -19.92 -6.45 -10.29
C LYS A 3 -19.72 -5.48 -9.13
N PHE A 4 -18.98 -5.91 -8.11
CA PHE A 4 -18.67 -5.11 -6.94
C PHE A 4 -17.16 -4.99 -6.78
N ILE A 5 -16.67 -3.78 -6.55
CA ILE A 5 -15.25 -3.49 -6.34
C ILE A 5 -15.12 -2.93 -4.93
N PHE A 6 -14.22 -3.53 -4.14
CA PHE A 6 -13.93 -3.11 -2.77
C PHE A 6 -12.44 -2.81 -2.60
N ASP A 7 -12.15 -1.74 -1.88
CA ASP A 7 -10.84 -1.56 -1.23
C ASP A 7 -10.77 -2.45 0.01
N VAL A 8 -9.57 -2.70 0.52
CA VAL A 8 -9.33 -3.56 1.68
C VAL A 8 -9.12 -2.72 2.94
N ASP A 9 -8.09 -1.87 2.95
CA ASP A 9 -7.71 -1.07 4.11
C ASP A 9 -8.71 0.06 4.38
N GLY A 10 -9.37 0.05 5.54
CA GLY A 10 -10.39 1.03 5.89
C GLY A 10 -11.78 0.78 5.26
N THR A 11 -11.93 -0.31 4.49
CA THR A 11 -13.20 -0.73 3.87
C THR A 11 -13.63 -2.10 4.38
N LEU A 12 -12.90 -3.16 4.04
CA LEU A 12 -13.19 -4.53 4.52
C LEU A 12 -12.52 -4.82 5.87
N THR A 13 -11.45 -4.12 6.18
CA THR A 13 -10.68 -4.27 7.43
C THR A 13 -10.39 -2.89 8.02
N PRO A 14 -10.16 -2.78 9.34
CA PRO A 14 -9.44 -1.63 9.87
C PRO A 14 -8.09 -1.48 9.15
N SER A 15 -7.61 -0.25 9.00
CA SER A 15 -6.33 -0.01 8.31
C SER A 15 -5.22 -0.89 8.92
N ARG A 16 -4.60 -1.74 8.10
CA ARG A 16 -3.59 -2.74 8.48
C ARG A 16 -4.06 -3.80 9.49
N GLY A 17 -5.33 -3.81 9.83
CA GLY A 17 -5.96 -4.78 10.74
C GLY A 17 -6.53 -5.98 10.00
N GLN A 18 -7.02 -6.94 10.78
CA GLN A 18 -7.72 -8.11 10.25
C GLN A 18 -9.20 -7.83 10.10
N ILE A 19 -9.83 -8.53 9.16
CA ILE A 19 -11.28 -8.52 8.96
C ILE A 19 -11.97 -9.07 10.21
N ASP A 20 -13.07 -8.43 10.63
CA ASP A 20 -13.92 -8.95 11.67
C ASP A 20 -14.50 -10.33 11.29
N LEU A 21 -14.61 -11.24 12.23
CA LEU A 21 -15.01 -12.63 11.94
C LEU A 21 -16.44 -12.73 11.43
N GLU A 22 -17.37 -12.02 12.04
CA GLU A 22 -18.79 -12.03 11.66
C GLU A 22 -18.97 -11.39 10.26
N PHE A 23 -18.35 -10.24 10.06
CA PHE A 23 -18.34 -9.59 8.75
C PHE A 23 -17.69 -10.45 7.66
N LYS A 24 -16.62 -11.16 7.96
CA LYS A 24 -15.96 -12.11 7.05
C LYS A 24 -16.91 -13.21 6.58
N MET A 25 -17.70 -13.79 7.49
CA MET A 25 -18.67 -14.82 7.15
C MET A 25 -19.75 -14.28 6.20
N PHE A 26 -20.27 -13.10 6.48
CA PHE A 26 -21.18 -12.38 5.58
C PHE A 26 -20.53 -12.11 4.21
N PHE A 27 -19.34 -11.56 4.20
CA PHE A 27 -18.61 -11.19 2.98
C PHE A 27 -18.29 -12.42 2.11
N ASN A 28 -17.91 -13.54 2.72
CA ASN A 28 -17.69 -14.80 2.00
C ASN A 28 -18.95 -15.27 1.29
N THR A 29 -20.11 -15.23 1.98
CA THR A 29 -21.39 -15.57 1.37
C THR A 29 -21.75 -14.61 0.23
N PHE A 30 -21.47 -13.33 0.40
CA PHE A 30 -21.65 -12.33 -0.65
C PHE A 30 -20.79 -12.61 -1.90
N CYS A 31 -19.53 -13.02 -1.70
CA CYS A 31 -18.62 -13.40 -2.80
C CYS A 31 -19.12 -14.62 -3.60
N LEU A 32 -19.81 -15.58 -2.95
CA LEU A 32 -20.34 -16.76 -3.64
C LEU A 32 -21.51 -16.44 -4.60
N THR A 33 -22.20 -15.33 -4.37
CA THR A 33 -23.40 -14.95 -5.13
C THR A 33 -23.19 -13.76 -6.06
N ASN A 34 -22.02 -13.10 -5.98
CA ASN A 34 -21.70 -11.91 -6.74
C ASN A 34 -20.30 -11.94 -7.35
N ASP A 35 -20.07 -11.18 -8.43
CA ASP A 35 -18.75 -10.96 -8.99
C ASP A 35 -18.01 -9.89 -8.14
N VAL A 36 -17.17 -10.34 -7.22
CA VAL A 36 -16.39 -9.46 -6.33
C VAL A 36 -14.96 -9.27 -6.84
N TYR A 37 -14.51 -8.03 -6.84
CA TYR A 37 -13.16 -7.60 -7.20
C TYR A 37 -12.57 -6.83 -6.02
N LEU A 38 -11.32 -7.11 -5.66
CA LEU A 38 -10.58 -6.38 -4.64
C LEU A 38 -9.51 -5.51 -5.28
N VAL A 39 -9.34 -4.29 -4.79
CA VAL A 39 -8.28 -3.36 -5.21
C VAL A 39 -7.60 -2.85 -3.95
N THR A 40 -6.28 -2.98 -3.87
CA THR A 40 -5.52 -2.55 -2.69
C THR A 40 -4.10 -2.11 -3.06
N GLY A 41 -3.56 -1.16 -2.31
CA GLY A 41 -2.14 -0.81 -2.36
C GLY A 41 -1.22 -1.84 -1.70
N SER A 42 -1.78 -2.79 -0.93
CA SER A 42 -1.02 -3.87 -0.29
C SER A 42 -0.60 -4.96 -1.28
N ASP A 43 0.48 -5.67 -0.97
CA ASP A 43 0.86 -6.90 -1.67
C ASP A 43 -0.01 -8.10 -1.24
N LYS A 44 0.07 -9.21 -1.98
CA LYS A 44 -0.70 -10.42 -1.68
C LYS A 44 -0.48 -10.95 -0.26
N PRO A 45 0.77 -11.11 0.26
CA PRO A 45 0.98 -11.58 1.62
C PRO A 45 0.23 -10.74 2.67
N LYS A 46 0.31 -9.41 2.55
CA LYS A 46 -0.38 -8.50 3.48
C LYS A 46 -1.90 -8.59 3.34
N THR A 47 -2.41 -8.65 2.13
CA THR A 47 -3.85 -8.79 1.88
C THR A 47 -4.39 -10.11 2.46
N VAL A 48 -3.67 -11.22 2.25
CA VAL A 48 -4.03 -12.52 2.81
C VAL A 48 -3.99 -12.52 4.35
N GLU A 49 -3.00 -11.86 4.95
CA GLU A 49 -2.95 -11.66 6.41
C GLU A 49 -4.21 -10.94 6.93
N GLN A 50 -4.71 -9.96 6.19
CA GLN A 50 -5.86 -9.15 6.60
C GLN A 50 -7.20 -9.86 6.44
N ILE A 51 -7.43 -10.54 5.31
CA ILE A 51 -8.76 -11.12 4.98
C ILE A 51 -8.79 -12.65 4.97
N SER A 52 -7.68 -13.33 5.16
CA SER A 52 -7.41 -14.78 4.97
C SER A 52 -7.34 -15.22 3.49
N GLU A 53 -6.61 -16.31 3.27
CA GLU A 53 -6.45 -16.88 1.92
C GLU A 53 -7.78 -17.40 1.33
N ALA A 54 -8.65 -17.98 2.18
CA ALA A 54 -9.96 -18.45 1.75
C ALA A 54 -10.81 -17.30 1.17
N THR A 55 -10.92 -16.19 1.91
CA THR A 55 -11.67 -14.99 1.44
C THR A 55 -11.01 -14.37 0.21
N TYR A 56 -9.67 -14.30 0.18
CA TYR A 56 -8.92 -13.80 -0.97
C TYR A 56 -9.25 -14.57 -2.27
N ASN A 57 -9.34 -15.90 -2.17
CA ASN A 57 -9.60 -16.76 -3.33
C ASN A 57 -11.09 -16.80 -3.76
N LEU A 58 -12.01 -16.33 -2.93
CA LEU A 58 -13.42 -16.15 -3.30
C LEU A 58 -13.63 -14.93 -4.21
N ALA A 59 -12.75 -13.94 -4.15
CA ALA A 59 -12.82 -12.81 -5.06
C ALA A 59 -12.48 -13.27 -6.48
N LYS A 60 -13.27 -12.80 -7.46
CA LYS A 60 -13.07 -13.14 -8.88
C LYS A 60 -11.70 -12.69 -9.37
N ARG A 61 -11.26 -11.51 -8.89
CA ARG A 61 -9.92 -11.00 -9.17
C ARG A 61 -9.49 -10.04 -8.06
N VAL A 62 -8.20 -10.09 -7.72
CA VAL A 62 -7.57 -9.22 -6.72
C VAL A 62 -6.44 -8.44 -7.38
N TYR A 63 -6.54 -7.12 -7.32
CA TYR A 63 -5.56 -6.16 -7.81
C TYR A 63 -4.72 -5.67 -6.63
N ASN A 64 -3.60 -6.34 -6.35
CA ASN A 64 -2.64 -5.90 -5.36
C ASN A 64 -1.69 -4.85 -5.93
N CYS A 65 -0.97 -4.14 -5.07
CA CYS A 65 0.01 -3.11 -5.46
C CYS A 65 -0.58 -2.12 -6.46
N SER A 66 -1.82 -1.64 -6.20
CA SER A 66 -2.54 -0.72 -7.08
C SER A 66 -2.72 -1.24 -8.52
N GLY A 67 -2.84 -2.57 -8.69
CA GLY A 67 -3.03 -3.22 -9.99
C GLY A 67 -1.74 -3.73 -10.66
N CYS A 68 -0.58 -3.55 -10.00
CA CYS A 68 0.69 -4.03 -10.53
C CYS A 68 0.98 -5.51 -10.25
N ASP A 69 0.17 -6.15 -9.40
CA ASP A 69 0.25 -7.58 -9.07
C ASP A 69 -1.16 -8.15 -8.95
N VAL A 70 -1.63 -8.88 -9.98
CA VAL A 70 -3.03 -9.28 -10.13
C VAL A 70 -3.18 -10.79 -10.05
N TYR A 71 -4.16 -11.23 -9.27
CA TYR A 71 -4.52 -12.64 -9.11
C TYR A 71 -5.96 -12.90 -9.50
N GLU A 72 -6.20 -14.05 -10.11
CA GLU A 72 -7.51 -14.57 -10.46
C GLU A 72 -7.60 -16.02 -9.98
N ALA A 73 -8.60 -16.35 -9.15
CA ALA A 73 -8.75 -17.68 -8.55
C ALA A 73 -7.43 -18.22 -7.94
N GLY A 74 -6.70 -17.38 -7.22
CA GLY A 74 -5.42 -17.75 -6.59
C GLY A 74 -4.20 -17.78 -7.52
N THR A 75 -4.40 -17.71 -8.85
CA THR A 75 -3.32 -17.74 -9.84
C THR A 75 -2.89 -16.31 -10.21
N ASN A 76 -1.57 -16.06 -10.25
CA ASN A 76 -1.06 -14.78 -10.73
C ASN A 76 -1.28 -14.65 -12.23
N VAL A 77 -2.00 -13.61 -12.65
CA VAL A 77 -2.31 -13.33 -14.08
C VAL A 77 -1.58 -12.11 -14.62
N HIS A 78 -1.05 -11.28 -13.73
CA HIS A 78 -0.20 -10.14 -14.10
C HIS A 78 0.71 -9.78 -12.93
N ARG A 79 1.97 -9.52 -13.23
CA ARG A 79 2.93 -8.92 -12.29
C ARG A 79 3.86 -7.99 -13.04
N SER A 80 3.94 -6.76 -12.59
CA SER A 80 4.89 -5.78 -13.12
C SER A 80 6.32 -6.21 -12.80
N ASP A 81 7.21 -6.11 -13.76
CA ASP A 81 8.66 -6.29 -13.64
C ASP A 81 9.41 -4.98 -13.40
N TRP A 82 8.67 -3.86 -13.29
CA TRP A 82 9.27 -2.56 -13.02
C TRP A 82 9.97 -2.55 -11.64
N THR A 83 11.16 -1.99 -11.63
CA THR A 83 11.97 -1.76 -10.42
C THR A 83 12.33 -0.28 -10.31
N LEU A 84 12.58 0.18 -9.08
CA LEU A 84 13.02 1.56 -8.86
C LEU A 84 14.40 1.78 -9.49
N PRO A 85 14.56 2.77 -10.40
CA PRO A 85 15.86 3.15 -10.93
C PRO A 85 16.85 3.51 -9.81
N GLU A 86 18.11 3.15 -9.99
CA GLU A 86 19.15 3.33 -8.97
C GLU A 86 19.35 4.81 -8.61
N ASP A 87 19.37 5.69 -9.60
CA ASP A 87 19.48 7.14 -9.41
C ASP A 87 18.29 7.73 -8.62
N ALA A 88 17.10 7.17 -8.78
CA ALA A 88 15.94 7.56 -8.00
C ALA A 88 16.04 7.03 -6.56
N ARG A 89 16.56 5.81 -6.36
CA ARG A 89 16.83 5.25 -5.04
C ARG A 89 17.86 6.09 -4.27
N ASP A 90 18.96 6.43 -4.92
CA ASP A 90 20.03 7.26 -4.32
C ASP A 90 19.48 8.63 -3.91
N TRP A 91 18.66 9.22 -4.77
CA TRP A 91 18.02 10.48 -4.44
C TRP A 91 17.09 10.38 -3.22
N LEU A 92 16.29 9.32 -3.11
CA LEU A 92 15.44 9.09 -1.95
C LEU A 92 16.26 8.91 -0.65
N ASN A 93 17.39 8.24 -0.71
CA ASN A 93 18.31 8.11 0.43
C ASN A 93 18.87 9.49 0.85
N ILE A 94 19.24 10.33 -0.10
CA ILE A 94 19.67 11.71 0.18
C ILE A 94 18.55 12.54 0.84
N GLU A 95 17.31 12.41 0.38
CA GLU A 95 16.18 13.11 1.01
C GLU A 95 15.87 12.56 2.41
N LEU A 96 16.04 11.26 2.62
CA LEU A 96 15.95 10.66 3.95
C LEU A 96 16.95 11.28 4.93
N ASP A 97 18.21 11.44 4.50
CA ASP A 97 19.28 12.02 5.31
C ASP A 97 19.07 13.51 5.61
N LYS A 98 18.44 14.24 4.69
CA LYS A 98 18.11 15.66 4.88
C LYS A 98 16.95 15.91 5.83
N SER A 99 16.10 14.93 6.06
CA SER A 99 14.92 15.08 6.90
C SER A 99 15.30 15.43 8.34
N LYS A 100 14.63 16.44 8.88
CA LYS A 100 14.80 16.90 10.27
C LYS A 100 14.02 16.05 11.28
N PHE A 101 13.12 15.19 10.81
CA PHE A 101 12.44 14.25 11.69
C PHE A 101 13.42 13.18 12.15
N VAL A 102 13.61 13.05 13.45
CA VAL A 102 14.74 12.27 14.02
C VAL A 102 14.47 10.78 14.17
N LEU A 103 13.20 10.39 14.30
CA LEU A 103 12.84 8.99 14.54
C LEU A 103 12.92 8.19 13.25
N ARG A 104 13.70 7.09 13.28
CA ARG A 104 13.92 6.19 12.16
C ARG A 104 13.70 4.75 12.61
N THR A 105 12.88 3.99 11.86
CA THR A 105 12.53 2.62 12.23
C THR A 105 12.54 1.70 11.02
N GLY A 106 13.52 0.79 11.00
CA GLY A 106 13.65 -0.26 10.00
C GLY A 106 13.80 0.24 8.56
N ASN A 107 13.15 -0.40 7.61
CA ASN A 107 13.28 -0.11 6.19
C ASN A 107 12.54 1.19 5.80
N HIS A 108 13.19 2.05 5.03
CA HIS A 108 12.63 3.33 4.56
C HIS A 108 12.15 3.29 3.10
N ILE A 109 12.71 2.38 2.28
CA ILE A 109 12.33 2.16 0.88
C ILE A 109 11.86 0.71 0.76
N GLU A 110 10.56 0.51 0.56
CA GLU A 110 9.97 -0.81 0.41
C GLU A 110 9.50 -0.99 -1.03
N GLU A 111 10.19 -1.85 -1.77
CA GLU A 111 9.79 -2.20 -3.13
C GLU A 111 8.69 -3.26 -3.14
N ARG A 112 7.77 -3.11 -4.06
CA ARG A 112 6.72 -4.05 -4.39
C ARG A 112 6.59 -4.13 -5.91
N PRO A 113 5.91 -5.13 -6.47
CA PRO A 113 5.67 -5.18 -7.90
C PRO A 113 5.11 -3.85 -8.42
N GLY A 114 5.86 -3.20 -9.33
CA GLY A 114 5.46 -1.97 -10.01
C GLY A 114 5.34 -0.70 -9.16
N MET A 115 5.75 -0.74 -7.88
CA MET A 115 5.65 0.42 -6.99
C MET A 115 6.67 0.40 -5.86
N VAL A 116 6.89 1.56 -5.27
CA VAL A 116 7.78 1.74 -4.10
C VAL A 116 7.08 2.58 -3.05
N ASN A 117 7.19 2.18 -1.79
CA ASN A 117 6.82 3.01 -0.66
C ASN A 117 8.08 3.61 -0.04
N PHE A 118 8.13 4.93 0.03
CA PHE A 118 9.14 5.68 0.76
C PHE A 118 8.57 6.23 2.06
N SER A 119 9.29 6.09 3.18
CA SER A 119 8.84 6.52 4.49
C SER A 119 9.96 7.08 5.33
N ILE A 120 9.87 8.34 5.71
CA ILE A 120 10.86 9.01 6.57
C ILE A 120 10.92 8.36 7.97
N VAL A 121 9.77 8.04 8.57
CA VAL A 121 9.73 7.36 9.87
C VAL A 121 10.11 5.87 9.78
N GLY A 122 10.06 5.29 8.58
CA GLY A 122 10.34 3.89 8.32
C GLY A 122 9.09 3.00 8.30
N ARG A 123 9.21 1.88 7.58
CA ARG A 123 8.09 0.95 7.35
C ARG A 123 7.76 0.11 8.59
N ASN A 124 8.71 -0.07 9.50
CA ASN A 124 8.56 -0.82 10.75
C ASN A 124 8.00 0.01 11.90
N ALA A 125 7.71 1.31 11.66
CA ALA A 125 7.17 2.20 12.68
C ALA A 125 5.80 1.73 13.19
N THR A 126 5.63 1.79 14.51
CA THR A 126 4.37 1.57 15.21
C THR A 126 3.33 2.63 14.82
N LEU A 127 2.06 2.40 15.15
CA LEU A 127 1.01 3.39 14.91
C LEU A 127 1.28 4.73 15.65
N GLY A 128 1.82 4.66 16.88
CA GLY A 128 2.20 5.83 17.65
C GLY A 128 3.31 6.65 16.98
N GLU A 129 4.37 5.99 16.53
CA GLU A 129 5.49 6.62 15.82
C GLU A 129 5.05 7.25 14.49
N ARG A 130 4.14 6.59 13.76
CA ARG A 130 3.54 7.16 12.54
C ARG A 130 2.72 8.39 12.84
N LYS A 131 1.95 8.38 13.94
CA LYS A 131 1.17 9.54 14.36
C LYS A 131 2.07 10.73 14.66
N LEU A 132 3.18 10.53 15.38
CA LEU A 132 4.17 11.57 15.65
C LEU A 132 4.73 12.19 14.35
N TYR A 133 5.04 11.34 13.35
CA TYR A 133 5.47 11.84 12.06
C TYR A 133 4.38 12.65 11.34
N VAL A 134 3.13 12.18 11.35
CA VAL A 134 2.01 12.89 10.73
C VAL A 134 1.80 14.25 11.37
N GLU A 135 1.84 14.34 12.71
CA GLU A 135 1.70 15.60 13.46
C GLU A 135 2.84 16.58 13.13
N TRP A 136 4.07 16.07 12.99
CA TRP A 136 5.22 16.86 12.59
C TRP A 136 5.10 17.33 11.12
N ASP A 137 4.79 16.42 10.21
CA ASP A 137 4.68 16.68 8.76
C ASP A 137 3.51 17.64 8.43
N THR A 138 2.47 17.67 9.25
CA THR A 138 1.36 18.66 9.12
C THR A 138 1.87 20.11 9.22
N LYS A 139 2.97 20.34 9.92
CA LYS A 139 3.59 21.66 10.07
C LYS A 139 4.68 21.89 9.01
N GLU A 140 5.49 20.89 8.74
CA GLU A 140 6.67 21.01 7.88
C GLU A 140 6.35 20.76 6.40
N ASN A 141 5.27 20.04 6.07
CA ASN A 141 4.86 19.68 4.71
C ASN A 141 5.94 18.88 3.94
N GLU A 142 6.79 18.13 4.65
CA GLU A 142 7.96 17.45 4.07
C GLU A 142 7.57 16.45 2.99
N ARG A 143 6.54 15.62 3.22
CA ARG A 143 6.11 14.62 2.24
C ARG A 143 5.67 15.23 0.91
N ILE A 144 4.94 16.33 0.96
CA ILE A 144 4.49 17.04 -0.26
C ILE A 144 5.69 17.66 -0.98
N GLN A 145 6.64 18.22 -0.23
CA GLN A 145 7.87 18.79 -0.81
C GLN A 145 8.72 17.71 -1.47
N ILE A 146 8.93 16.57 -0.81
CA ILE A 146 9.68 15.43 -1.37
C ILE A 146 8.99 14.90 -2.63
N ALA A 147 7.67 14.67 -2.59
CA ALA A 147 6.93 14.18 -3.75
C ALA A 147 7.01 15.15 -4.94
N SER A 148 6.88 16.45 -4.69
CA SER A 148 7.01 17.48 -5.74
C SER A 148 8.42 17.54 -6.33
N ALA A 149 9.44 17.51 -5.48
CA ALA A 149 10.84 17.52 -5.91
C ALA A 149 11.19 16.23 -6.69
N PHE A 150 10.68 15.07 -6.26
CA PHE A 150 10.84 13.81 -6.97
C PHE A 150 10.24 13.88 -8.37
N ASN A 151 8.99 14.32 -8.49
CA ASN A 151 8.29 14.42 -9.77
C ASN A 151 8.98 15.39 -10.75
N ASN A 152 9.54 16.48 -10.24
CA ASN A 152 10.32 17.42 -11.05
C ASN A 152 11.63 16.81 -11.56
N LYS A 153 12.30 16.02 -10.71
CA LYS A 153 13.59 15.39 -11.05
C LYS A 153 13.42 14.16 -11.95
N PHE A 154 12.37 13.38 -11.72
CA PHE A 154 12.09 12.13 -12.42
C PHE A 154 10.74 12.19 -13.15
N PRO A 155 10.59 12.95 -14.24
CA PRO A 155 9.30 13.22 -14.87
C PRO A 155 8.63 11.98 -15.52
N LYS A 156 9.35 10.87 -15.62
CA LYS A 156 8.81 9.56 -16.08
C LYS A 156 8.26 8.70 -14.92
N LEU A 157 8.46 9.13 -13.68
CA LEU A 157 7.96 8.47 -12.48
C LEU A 157 6.93 9.38 -11.81
N LEU A 158 6.02 8.79 -11.05
CA LEU A 158 5.01 9.54 -10.31
C LEU A 158 5.09 9.21 -8.82
N ALA A 159 5.44 10.21 -8.00
CA ALA A 159 5.34 10.13 -6.56
C ALA A 159 4.06 10.82 -6.07
N LEU A 160 3.33 10.15 -5.19
CA LEU A 160 2.15 10.67 -4.51
C LEU A 160 2.42 10.75 -3.01
N SER A 161 2.08 11.90 -2.41
CA SER A 161 2.08 12.04 -0.96
C SER A 161 0.77 11.47 -0.42
N LEU A 162 0.82 10.28 0.18
CA LEU A 162 -0.34 9.61 0.74
C LEU A 162 -0.34 9.73 2.27
N ILE A 163 -1.46 10.15 2.83
CA ILE A 163 -1.74 10.07 4.26
C ILE A 163 -2.75 8.94 4.44
N HIS A 164 -2.31 7.81 4.96
CA HIS A 164 -3.24 6.82 5.50
C HIS A 164 -3.62 7.28 6.90
N ILE A 165 -4.79 7.81 6.99
CA ILE A 165 -5.44 8.16 8.25
C ILE A 165 -5.94 6.88 8.90
#